data_e243ed5198ddbd2aae99b19e0581c362
#
_entry.id   e243ed5198ddbd2aae99b19e0581c362
#
_cell.length_a   1.000
_cell.length_b   1.000
_cell.length_c   1.000
_cell.angle_alpha   90.00
_cell.angle_beta   90.00
_cell.angle_gamma   90.00
#
_symmetry.space_group_name_H-M   'P 1'
#
loop_
_entity.id
_entity.type
_entity.pdbx_description
1 polymer ?
#
loop_
_entity_poly.entity_id
_entity_poly.type
_entity_poly.pdbx_seq_one_letter_code
_entity_poly.pdbx_strand_id
1 'polypeptide(L)'
;EFLGDGSGHVTAVRTVEVDWAKPVEGGAPFSEVEGSEKEWPADLVLLATGFVGPELVVGEMLGLEIQNPRGNWQTFIGEHGEFTTNLEGVFVAGDCRRGQSLVVWAINEGRGAARAIDQYLTGTSPLPAPGVTQGSALAVG
;
A
#
# COMPACT_ATOMS: atom_id res chain seq x y z
N GLU A 1 -19.02 -12.21 -6.59
CA GLU A 1 -18.93 -13.67 -6.52
C GLU A 1 -18.45 -14.21 -7.87
N PHE A 2 -17.61 -15.27 -7.86
CA PHE A 2 -17.27 -16.02 -9.07
C PHE A 2 -18.14 -17.27 -9.15
N LEU A 3 -18.76 -17.48 -10.29
CA LEU A 3 -19.59 -18.64 -10.56
C LEU A 3 -18.79 -19.65 -11.40
N GLY A 4 -18.93 -20.92 -11.11
CA GLY A 4 -18.21 -21.99 -11.78
C GLY A 4 -19.10 -23.18 -12.16
N ASP A 5 -18.57 -24.05 -13.00
CA ASP A 5 -19.27 -25.26 -13.49
C ASP A 5 -19.15 -26.47 -12.55
N GLY A 6 -18.53 -26.30 -11.37
CA GLY A 6 -18.28 -27.39 -10.41
C GLY A 6 -17.04 -28.24 -10.73
N SER A 7 -16.39 -28.05 -11.87
CA SER A 7 -15.14 -28.74 -12.26
C SER A 7 -13.88 -27.86 -12.04
N GLY A 8 -14.04 -26.67 -11.48
CA GLY A 8 -12.96 -25.74 -11.20
C GLY A 8 -12.78 -24.64 -12.26
N HIS A 9 -13.66 -24.57 -13.27
CA HIS A 9 -13.65 -23.50 -14.26
C HIS A 9 -14.66 -22.41 -13.90
N VAL A 10 -14.27 -21.14 -14.06
CA VAL A 10 -15.17 -20.01 -13.95
C VAL A 10 -16.07 -19.95 -15.18
N THR A 11 -17.35 -19.65 -14.96
CA THR A 11 -18.34 -19.50 -16.05
C THR A 11 -18.96 -18.12 -16.07
N ALA A 12 -18.95 -17.41 -14.95
CA ALA A 12 -19.47 -16.05 -14.86
C ALA A 12 -18.92 -15.29 -13.63
N VAL A 13 -19.07 -13.97 -13.66
CA VAL A 13 -18.91 -13.10 -12.50
C VAL A 13 -20.26 -12.48 -12.16
N ARG A 14 -20.71 -12.63 -10.90
CA ARG A 14 -21.88 -11.93 -10.39
C ARG A 14 -21.44 -10.67 -9.67
N THR A 15 -21.98 -9.53 -10.08
CA THR A 15 -21.77 -8.22 -9.47
C THR A 15 -23.06 -7.73 -8.83
N VAL A 16 -22.97 -6.78 -7.92
CA VAL A 16 -24.07 -6.05 -7.29
C VAL A 16 -23.74 -4.57 -7.29
N GLU A 17 -24.70 -3.71 -7.41
CA GLU A 17 -24.52 -2.27 -7.21
C GLU A 17 -24.36 -1.98 -5.71
N VAL A 18 -23.56 -0.97 -5.37
CA VAL A 18 -23.31 -0.58 -3.99
C VAL A 18 -23.67 0.88 -3.75
N ASP A 19 -24.28 1.14 -2.60
CA ASP A 19 -24.61 2.48 -2.12
C ASP A 19 -23.60 2.91 -1.05
N TRP A 20 -22.70 3.79 -1.44
CA TRP A 20 -21.65 4.35 -0.56
C TRP A 20 -22.19 5.35 0.47
N ALA A 21 -23.42 5.87 0.29
CA ALA A 21 -24.06 6.75 1.25
C ALA A 21 -24.63 5.99 2.46
N LYS A 22 -24.68 4.67 2.37
CA LYS A 22 -25.24 3.78 3.41
C LYS A 22 -24.23 2.72 3.83
N PRO A 23 -23.19 3.08 4.60
CA PRO A 23 -22.26 2.10 5.12
C PRO A 23 -22.93 1.14 6.09
N VAL A 24 -22.46 -0.11 6.11
CA VAL A 24 -22.88 -1.12 7.10
C VAL A 24 -22.13 -0.86 8.40
N GLU A 25 -22.86 -0.67 9.50
CA GLU A 25 -22.26 -0.44 10.82
C GLU A 25 -21.41 -1.65 11.24
N GLY A 26 -20.12 -1.43 11.50
CA GLY A 26 -19.17 -2.50 11.84
C GLY A 26 -18.77 -3.41 10.67
N GLY A 27 -19.16 -3.09 9.44
CA GLY A 27 -18.93 -3.88 8.24
C GLY A 27 -18.31 -3.09 7.08
N ALA A 28 -18.80 -3.34 5.86
CA ALA A 28 -18.34 -2.68 4.65
C ALA A 28 -18.68 -1.17 4.66
N PRO A 29 -17.85 -0.31 4.02
CA PRO A 29 -18.10 1.13 3.90
C PRO A 29 -19.25 1.47 2.92
N PHE A 30 -20.02 0.49 2.51
CA PHE A 30 -21.15 0.59 1.59
C PHE A 30 -22.21 -0.47 1.95
N SER A 31 -23.44 -0.32 1.46
CA SER A 31 -24.46 -1.37 1.44
C SER A 31 -24.70 -1.85 0.00
N GLU A 32 -25.09 -3.10 -0.15
CA GLU A 32 -25.52 -3.65 -1.44
C GLU A 32 -26.94 -3.18 -1.77
N VAL A 33 -27.19 -2.88 -3.04
CA VAL A 33 -28.51 -2.51 -3.53
C VAL A 33 -29.27 -3.80 -3.90
N GLU A 34 -30.28 -4.11 -3.14
CA GLU A 34 -31.11 -5.32 -3.32
C GLU A 34 -31.73 -5.36 -4.73
N GLY A 35 -31.63 -6.52 -5.40
CA GLY A 35 -32.19 -6.75 -6.72
C GLY A 35 -31.36 -6.15 -7.87
N SER A 36 -30.14 -5.68 -7.60
CA SER A 36 -29.20 -5.14 -8.60
C SER A 36 -28.20 -6.18 -9.11
N GLU A 37 -28.31 -7.43 -8.69
CA GLU A 37 -27.41 -8.50 -9.06
C GLU A 37 -27.40 -8.69 -10.59
N LYS A 38 -26.20 -8.79 -11.15
CA LYS A 38 -25.98 -9.00 -12.58
C LYS A 38 -24.91 -10.05 -12.82
N GLU A 39 -25.20 -10.99 -13.67
CA GLU A 39 -24.25 -12.01 -14.10
C GLU A 39 -23.61 -11.65 -15.44
N TRP A 40 -22.28 -11.79 -15.48
CA TRP A 40 -21.46 -11.54 -16.65
C TRP A 40 -20.75 -12.84 -17.03
N PRO A 41 -21.07 -13.44 -18.19
CA PRO A 41 -20.34 -14.63 -18.65
C PRO A 41 -18.84 -14.33 -18.76
N ALA A 42 -18.02 -15.24 -18.26
CA ALA A 42 -16.58 -15.09 -18.29
C ALA A 42 -15.87 -16.45 -18.25
N ASP A 43 -14.93 -16.66 -19.16
CA ASP A 43 -14.07 -17.84 -19.22
C ASP A 43 -12.76 -17.63 -18.43
N LEU A 44 -12.42 -16.39 -18.15
CA LEU A 44 -11.23 -16.00 -17.38
C LEU A 44 -11.51 -14.72 -16.57
N VAL A 45 -11.10 -14.73 -15.31
CA VAL A 45 -11.16 -13.55 -14.43
C VAL A 45 -9.77 -13.25 -13.88
N LEU A 46 -9.31 -12.02 -14.11
CA LEU A 46 -8.02 -11.53 -13.60
C LEU A 46 -8.25 -10.56 -12.45
N LEU A 47 -7.74 -10.89 -11.26
CA LEU A 47 -7.76 -10.01 -10.11
C LEU A 47 -6.59 -9.03 -10.20
N ALA A 48 -6.90 -7.74 -10.26
CA ALA A 48 -5.93 -6.64 -10.34
C ALA A 48 -6.19 -5.62 -9.23
N THR A 49 -6.36 -6.10 -8.00
CA THR A 49 -6.81 -5.32 -6.84
C THR A 49 -5.68 -4.57 -6.11
N GLY A 50 -4.47 -4.57 -6.67
CA GLY A 50 -3.29 -3.93 -6.08
C GLY A 50 -2.62 -4.81 -5.01
N PHE A 51 -1.91 -4.15 -4.12
CA PHE A 51 -1.12 -4.80 -3.08
C PHE A 51 -1.61 -4.37 -1.70
N VAL A 52 -1.43 -5.23 -0.69
CA VAL A 52 -1.78 -4.95 0.71
C VAL A 52 -0.58 -4.46 1.54
N GLY A 53 0.64 -4.59 1.02
CA GLY A 53 1.86 -4.16 1.71
C GLY A 53 3.10 -4.87 1.17
N PRO A 54 4.27 -4.61 1.77
CA PRO A 54 5.50 -5.34 1.49
C PRO A 54 5.42 -6.78 2.03
N GLU A 55 6.29 -7.64 1.54
CA GLU A 55 6.52 -8.93 2.19
C GLU A 55 7.18 -8.70 3.57
N LEU A 56 6.55 -9.20 4.63
CA LEU A 56 6.96 -8.89 6.00
C LEU A 56 8.10 -9.76 6.52
N VAL A 57 8.35 -10.91 5.89
CA VAL A 57 9.27 -11.94 6.40
C VAL A 57 10.65 -11.39 6.79
N VAL A 58 11.24 -10.52 5.97
CA VAL A 58 12.55 -9.92 6.27
C VAL A 58 12.46 -8.95 7.46
N GLY A 59 11.40 -8.15 7.51
CA GLY A 59 11.18 -7.22 8.61
C GLY A 59 10.92 -7.93 9.93
N GLU A 60 10.14 -9.00 9.92
CA GLU A 60 9.88 -9.84 11.09
C GLU A 60 11.16 -10.53 11.61
N MET A 61 11.97 -11.08 10.70
CA MET A 61 13.27 -11.67 11.06
C MET A 61 14.23 -10.65 11.69
N LEU A 62 14.16 -9.39 11.29
CA LEU A 62 14.96 -8.31 11.84
C LEU A 62 14.30 -7.65 13.08
N GLY A 63 13.04 -7.94 13.38
CA GLY A 63 12.30 -7.27 14.44
C GLY A 63 11.94 -5.82 14.13
N LEU A 64 11.67 -5.51 12.86
CA LEU A 64 11.21 -4.18 12.45
C LEU A 64 9.77 -3.95 12.93
N GLU A 65 9.52 -2.73 13.41
CA GLU A 65 8.17 -2.32 13.78
C GLU A 65 7.29 -2.11 12.53
N ILE A 66 6.03 -2.58 12.62
CA ILE A 66 5.04 -2.55 11.57
C ILE A 66 3.86 -1.68 11.99
N GLN A 67 3.31 -0.94 11.06
CA GLN A 67 2.09 -0.14 11.24
C GLN A 67 1.07 -0.46 10.16
N ASN A 68 -0.19 -0.09 10.42
CA ASN A 68 -1.32 -0.23 9.49
C ASN A 68 -1.91 1.15 9.16
N PRO A 69 -1.25 1.97 8.35
CA PRO A 69 -1.65 3.36 8.14
C PRO A 69 -2.99 3.52 7.42
N ARG A 70 -3.45 2.48 6.72
CA ARG A 70 -4.70 2.47 5.95
C ARG A 70 -5.45 1.13 6.13
N GLY A 71 -5.86 0.83 7.37
CA GLY A 71 -6.60 -0.40 7.66
C GLY A 71 -5.75 -1.66 7.48
N ASN A 72 -6.00 -2.45 6.43
CA ASN A 72 -5.29 -3.72 6.20
C ASN A 72 -3.93 -3.57 5.50
N TRP A 73 -3.48 -2.36 5.23
CA TRP A 73 -2.18 -2.11 4.60
C TRP A 73 -1.08 -2.09 5.64
N GLN A 74 -0.17 -3.04 5.56
CA GLN A 74 0.98 -3.11 6.46
C GLN A 74 2.18 -2.40 5.83
N THR A 75 2.91 -1.63 6.64
CA THR A 75 4.17 -0.97 6.25
C THR A 75 5.13 -1.00 7.42
N PHE A 76 6.42 -0.89 7.14
CA PHE A 76 7.42 -0.72 8.20
C PHE A 76 7.41 0.73 8.70
N ILE A 77 7.62 0.90 10.01
CA ILE A 77 7.75 2.23 10.59
C ILE A 77 9.13 2.79 10.26
N GLY A 78 9.16 4.00 9.72
CA GLY A 78 10.38 4.75 9.47
C GLY A 78 10.16 6.24 9.68
N GLU A 79 11.09 6.91 10.33
CA GLU A 79 11.07 8.34 10.59
C GLU A 79 10.96 9.13 9.28
N HIS A 80 10.04 10.09 9.26
CA HIS A 80 9.86 10.93 8.07
C HIS A 80 11.07 11.88 7.90
N GLY A 81 11.73 11.78 6.74
CA GLY A 81 12.90 12.61 6.43
C GLY A 81 14.24 11.98 6.82
N GLU A 82 14.27 11.14 7.83
CA GLU A 82 15.47 10.40 8.25
C GLU A 82 15.47 8.96 7.77
N PHE A 83 14.29 8.38 7.52
CA PHE A 83 14.09 7.02 7.01
C PHE A 83 14.62 5.91 7.94
N THR A 84 15.02 6.26 9.15
CA THR A 84 15.51 5.33 10.17
C THR A 84 14.38 4.48 10.73
N THR A 85 14.70 3.24 11.11
CA THR A 85 13.78 2.31 11.78
C THR A 85 14.09 2.23 13.29
N ASN A 86 13.39 1.34 13.99
CA ASN A 86 13.71 0.97 15.36
C ASN A 86 15.07 0.25 15.50
N LEU A 87 15.71 -0.15 14.41
CA LEU A 87 17.04 -0.75 14.41
C LEU A 87 18.09 0.20 13.83
N GLU A 88 19.17 0.39 14.58
CA GLU A 88 20.30 1.20 14.12
C GLU A 88 20.91 0.66 12.82
N GLY A 89 21.16 1.55 11.85
CA GLY A 89 21.73 1.19 10.56
C GLY A 89 20.75 0.55 9.57
N VAL A 90 19.47 0.41 9.95
CA VAL A 90 18.40 -0.09 9.06
C VAL A 90 17.47 1.04 8.68
N PHE A 91 17.27 1.21 7.37
CA PHE A 91 16.46 2.27 6.79
C PHE A 91 15.35 1.68 5.94
N VAL A 92 14.19 2.38 5.87
CA VAL A 92 13.06 2.01 5.03
C VAL A 92 12.58 3.23 4.24
N ALA A 93 12.23 3.02 2.96
CA ALA A 93 11.76 4.10 2.09
C ALA A 93 10.79 3.56 1.03
N GLY A 94 10.05 4.46 0.39
CA GLY A 94 9.12 4.13 -0.67
C GLY A 94 7.90 3.37 -0.16
N ASP A 95 7.40 2.44 -0.97
CA ASP A 95 6.15 1.73 -0.71
C ASP A 95 6.18 0.90 0.58
N CYS A 96 7.33 0.36 0.97
CA CYS A 96 7.45 -0.43 2.20
C CYS A 96 7.34 0.43 3.48
N ARG A 97 7.60 1.75 3.40
CA ARG A 97 7.43 2.69 4.51
C ARG A 97 6.09 3.42 4.46
N ARG A 98 5.71 3.89 3.30
CA ARG A 98 4.58 4.81 3.12
C ARG A 98 3.28 4.11 2.65
N GLY A 99 3.37 2.86 2.19
CA GLY A 99 2.31 2.17 1.44
C GLY A 99 2.38 2.49 -0.06
N GLN A 100 1.77 1.65 -0.87
CA GLN A 100 1.75 1.80 -2.33
C GLN A 100 1.17 3.15 -2.73
N SER A 101 1.89 3.85 -3.61
CA SER A 101 1.51 5.17 -4.09
C SER A 101 2.14 5.46 -5.46
N LEU A 102 2.26 6.72 -5.83
CA LEU A 102 2.87 7.10 -7.10
C LEU A 102 4.38 6.85 -7.10
N VAL A 103 4.92 6.44 -8.25
CA VAL A 103 6.36 6.20 -8.44
C VAL A 103 7.22 7.41 -8.10
N VAL A 104 6.69 8.63 -8.29
CA VAL A 104 7.40 9.87 -7.91
C VAL A 104 7.70 9.93 -6.42
N TRP A 105 6.83 9.39 -5.57
CA TRP A 105 7.08 9.29 -4.14
C TRP A 105 8.15 8.26 -3.81
N ALA A 106 8.14 7.10 -4.47
CA ALA A 106 9.16 6.07 -4.27
C ALA A 106 10.55 6.61 -4.63
N ILE A 107 10.67 7.33 -5.77
CA ILE A 107 11.91 7.99 -6.18
C ILE A 107 12.34 9.06 -5.17
N ASN A 108 11.41 9.92 -4.73
CA ASN A 108 11.70 10.97 -3.76
C ASN A 108 12.20 10.40 -2.44
N GLU A 109 11.52 9.38 -1.91
CA GLU A 109 11.93 8.74 -0.66
C GLU A 109 13.24 7.98 -0.80
N GLY A 110 13.47 7.28 -1.90
CA GLY A 110 14.74 6.61 -2.17
C GLY A 110 15.92 7.58 -2.20
N ARG A 111 15.75 8.76 -2.79
CA ARG A 111 16.77 9.83 -2.76
C ARG A 111 16.98 10.38 -1.35
N GLY A 112 15.91 10.54 -0.58
CA GLY A 112 15.98 10.97 0.82
C GLY A 112 16.71 9.96 1.68
N ALA A 113 16.38 8.69 1.54
CA ALA A 113 17.04 7.60 2.25
C ALA A 113 18.54 7.51 1.90
N ALA A 114 18.89 7.63 0.62
CA ALA A 114 20.30 7.67 0.21
C ALA A 114 21.09 8.79 0.91
N ARG A 115 20.50 9.99 1.02
CA ARG A 115 21.10 11.10 1.75
C ARG A 115 21.22 10.80 3.25
N ALA A 116 20.18 10.24 3.87
CA ALA A 116 20.17 9.90 5.28
C ALA A 116 21.23 8.83 5.61
N ILE A 117 21.35 7.81 4.78
CA ILE A 117 22.38 6.77 4.88
C ILE A 117 23.79 7.36 4.74
N ASP A 118 24.00 8.23 3.78
CA ASP A 118 25.28 8.90 3.58
C ASP A 118 25.66 9.74 4.81
N GLN A 119 24.71 10.51 5.37
CA GLN A 119 24.90 11.23 6.63
C GLN A 119 25.24 10.31 7.81
N TYR A 120 24.53 9.19 7.93
CA TYR A 120 24.78 8.21 8.98
C TYR A 120 26.20 7.62 8.91
N LEU A 121 26.67 7.30 7.70
CA LEU A 121 27.97 6.67 7.50
C LEU A 121 29.15 7.64 7.56
N THR A 122 28.96 8.88 7.13
CA THR A 122 30.07 9.84 6.95
C THR A 122 29.96 11.10 7.83
N GLY A 123 28.85 11.26 8.55
CA GLY A 123 28.56 12.43 9.37
C GLY A 123 27.98 13.62 8.61
N THR A 124 28.18 13.69 7.29
CA THR A 124 27.64 14.77 6.41
C THR A 124 27.25 14.19 5.06
N SER A 125 26.40 14.89 4.30
CA SER A 125 26.04 14.46 2.96
C SER A 125 25.99 15.61 1.97
N PRO A 126 26.71 15.54 0.86
CA PRO A 126 26.60 16.47 -0.26
C PRO A 126 25.41 16.15 -1.18
N LEU A 127 24.71 15.03 -0.95
CA LEU A 127 23.56 14.63 -1.76
C LEU A 127 22.42 15.64 -1.59
N PRO A 128 21.70 15.99 -2.66
CA PRO A 128 20.59 16.93 -2.58
C PRO A 128 19.46 16.38 -1.70
N ALA A 129 18.87 17.26 -0.88
CA ALA A 129 17.65 16.92 -0.17
C ALA A 129 16.50 16.68 -1.16
N PRO A 130 15.55 15.75 -0.89
CA PRO A 130 14.41 15.55 -1.76
C PRO A 130 13.56 16.83 -1.85
N GLY A 131 13.13 17.16 -3.07
CA GLY A 131 12.37 18.38 -3.35
C GLY A 131 10.89 18.31 -2.95
N VAL A 132 10.37 17.13 -2.63
CA VAL A 132 8.96 16.88 -2.28
C VAL A 132 8.88 16.40 -0.85
N THR A 133 8.22 17.17 0.00
CA THR A 133 7.97 16.85 1.40
C THR A 133 6.49 16.59 1.64
N GLN A 134 6.16 15.90 2.73
CA GLN A 134 4.78 15.72 3.15
C GLN A 134 4.12 17.10 3.38
N GLY A 135 3.04 17.38 2.68
CA GLY A 135 2.38 18.71 2.70
C GLY A 135 2.70 19.62 1.51
N SER A 136 3.58 19.21 0.59
CA SER A 136 3.75 19.94 -0.67
C SER A 136 2.53 19.77 -1.59
N ALA A 137 2.36 20.67 -2.58
CA ALA A 137 1.24 20.67 -3.51
C ALA A 137 1.11 19.38 -4.37
N LEU A 138 2.09 18.48 -4.32
CA LEU A 138 2.04 17.17 -4.97
C LEU A 138 1.46 16.06 -4.06
N ALA A 139 0.97 16.40 -2.87
CA ALA A 139 0.26 15.48 -1.99
C ALA A 139 -1.21 15.31 -2.43
N VAL A 140 -1.44 15.15 -3.73
CA VAL A 140 -2.75 14.81 -4.31
C VAL A 140 -2.71 13.34 -4.67
N GLY A 141 -3.48 12.54 -3.95
CA GLY A 141 -3.58 11.13 -4.30
C GLY A 141 -4.61 10.40 -3.51
#